data_223bfdcf9c22906d499841da88532efa
#
_entry.id   223bfdcf9c22906d499841da88532efa
#
_cell.length_a   1.000
_cell.length_b   1.000
_cell.length_c   1.000
_cell.angle_alpha   90.00
_cell.angle_beta   90.00
_cell.angle_gamma   90.00
#
_symmetry.space_group_name_H-M   'P 1'
#
loop_
_entity.id
_entity.type
_entity.pdbx_description
1 polymer ?
#
loop_
_entity_poly.entity_id
_entity_poly.type
_entity_poly.pdbx_seq_one_letter_code
_entity_poly.pdbx_strand_id
1 'polypeptide(L)'
;MIRNNRDNRPGHHHSSNNDRKKYYLSTKVGRYGKDGKNYWDYSAKKATESVYESMERLNVETIDLINVHDIEFADLEMVCKETLPALVDLRNKGIAKHVGITNLTLRHFKYVIDHVPAGTVESILSFCHYTLNDDALSDYFDYFESKKIGVINASPYSMGLLTERGVPDWHPAPEALKRLSRKAVEHCKSKGVPIEQLAVSFSVHNPRIATTLFSTTNPENVLKTIQYANTPLDMELLKEVQKIFEPGFRDTWLNS
;
A
#
# COMPACT_ATOMS: atom_id res chain seq x y z
N MET A 1 8.23 4.43 -4.02
CA MET A 1 7.36 5.32 -3.21
C MET A 1 7.89 6.73 -3.33
N ILE A 2 7.19 7.61 -4.01
CA ILE A 2 7.57 9.02 -4.10
C ILE A 2 6.89 9.73 -2.94
N ARG A 3 7.68 10.23 -2.00
CA ARG A 3 7.19 11.14 -0.97
C ARG A 3 6.52 12.34 -1.66
N ASN A 4 5.36 12.74 -1.19
CA ASN A 4 4.85 14.09 -1.38
C ASN A 4 5.79 15.05 -0.60
N ASN A 5 6.96 15.34 -1.15
CA ASN A 5 7.87 16.32 -0.58
C ASN A 5 7.37 17.70 -0.99
N ARG A 6 6.63 18.34 -0.09
CA ARG A 6 6.06 19.68 -0.25
C ARG A 6 6.98 20.78 0.24
N ASP A 7 8.27 20.56 0.21
CA ASP A 7 9.23 21.64 0.40
C ASP A 7 9.43 22.35 -0.94
N ASN A 8 9.20 23.66 -0.94
CA ASN A 8 9.56 24.62 -2.00
C ASN A 8 11.08 24.68 -2.19
N ARG A 9 11.73 23.57 -2.51
CA ARG A 9 13.11 23.59 -3.01
C ARG A 9 13.07 23.52 -4.53
N PRO A 10 13.83 24.37 -5.24
CA PRO A 10 13.92 24.31 -6.68
C PRO A 10 14.37 22.90 -7.08
N GLY A 11 13.62 22.35 -8.00
CA GLY A 11 13.72 21.05 -8.63
C GLY A 11 14.97 20.21 -8.34
N HIS A 12 14.79 19.12 -7.60
CA HIS A 12 15.66 17.98 -7.85
C HIS A 12 15.31 17.50 -9.26
N HIS A 13 16.08 17.93 -10.25
CA HIS A 13 16.12 17.30 -11.54
C HIS A 13 16.31 15.81 -11.30
N HIS A 14 15.30 15.00 -11.55
CA HIS A 14 15.55 13.60 -11.81
C HIS A 14 16.56 13.58 -12.95
N SER A 15 17.79 13.16 -12.64
CA SER A 15 18.86 13.12 -13.60
C SER A 15 18.32 12.40 -14.84
N SER A 16 18.59 12.95 -16.00
CA SER A 16 18.25 12.48 -17.33
C SER A 16 18.71 11.04 -17.67
N ASN A 17 19.16 10.29 -16.70
CA ASN A 17 19.73 8.95 -16.83
C ASN A 17 18.78 7.82 -16.41
N ASN A 18 17.58 8.10 -15.86
CA ASN A 18 16.64 7.04 -15.55
C ASN A 18 15.70 6.83 -16.74
N ASP A 19 15.96 5.74 -17.48
CA ASP A 19 15.06 5.29 -18.53
C ASP A 19 13.64 5.07 -17.96
N ARG A 20 12.69 5.93 -18.36
CA ARG A 20 11.28 5.93 -17.91
C ARG A 20 10.61 4.56 -18.10
N LYS A 21 11.13 3.74 -19.00
CA LYS A 21 10.63 2.39 -19.28
C LYS A 21 11.00 1.34 -18.23
N LYS A 22 11.93 1.66 -17.32
CA LYS A 22 12.43 0.71 -16.31
C LYS A 22 11.64 0.67 -15.02
N TYR A 23 10.65 1.55 -14.85
CA TYR A 23 9.84 1.60 -13.62
C TYR A 23 8.40 2.00 -13.91
N TYR A 24 7.50 1.56 -13.05
CA TYR A 24 6.13 2.02 -13.02
C TYR A 24 6.00 3.20 -12.06
N LEU A 25 5.37 4.27 -12.54
CA LEU A 25 5.11 5.47 -11.77
C LEU A 25 3.66 5.48 -11.29
N SER A 26 3.48 5.51 -9.98
CA SER A 26 2.15 5.60 -9.37
C SER A 26 2.02 6.84 -8.50
N THR A 27 0.90 7.54 -8.61
CA THR A 27 0.51 8.65 -7.73
C THR A 27 -0.92 8.47 -7.22
N LYS A 28 -1.38 9.40 -6.39
CA LYS A 28 -2.67 9.30 -5.70
C LYS A 28 -3.40 10.63 -5.72
N VAL A 29 -4.74 10.56 -5.72
CA VAL A 29 -5.67 11.69 -5.57
C VAL A 29 -6.59 11.49 -4.38
N GLY A 30 -7.24 12.54 -3.89
CA GLY A 30 -8.23 12.46 -2.81
C GLY A 30 -7.69 12.91 -1.45
N ARG A 31 -6.44 12.64 -1.13
CA ARG A 31 -5.79 13.09 0.10
C ARG A 31 -4.75 14.16 -0.19
N TYR A 32 -4.96 15.31 0.37
CA TYR A 32 -4.08 16.44 0.22
C TYR A 32 -3.66 16.96 1.59
N GLY A 33 -2.59 17.74 1.68
CA GLY A 33 -2.20 18.34 2.94
C GLY A 33 -1.15 19.42 2.68
N LYS A 34 -1.20 20.49 3.44
CA LYS A 34 -0.14 21.50 3.56
C LYS A 34 0.15 21.66 5.05
N ASP A 35 1.41 21.91 5.38
CA ASP A 35 1.84 22.26 6.76
C ASP A 35 1.43 21.21 7.80
N GLY A 36 1.52 19.91 7.45
CA GLY A 36 1.20 18.80 8.34
C GLY A 36 -0.30 18.55 8.56
N LYS A 37 -1.19 19.35 7.96
CA LYS A 37 -2.64 19.12 7.99
C LYS A 37 -3.07 18.39 6.74
N ASN A 38 -3.74 17.25 6.90
CA ASN A 38 -4.39 16.56 5.79
C ASN A 38 -5.79 17.16 5.59
N TYR A 39 -6.19 17.28 4.32
CA TYR A 39 -7.59 17.48 3.97
C TYR A 39 -7.97 16.52 2.84
N TRP A 40 -9.24 16.23 2.74
CA TRP A 40 -9.78 15.25 1.82
C TRP A 40 -10.66 15.96 0.83
N ASP A 41 -10.46 15.70 -0.45
CA ASP A 41 -11.32 16.22 -1.53
C ASP A 41 -11.32 15.21 -2.66
N TYR A 42 -12.43 14.51 -2.80
CA TYR A 42 -12.63 13.48 -3.81
C TYR A 42 -13.45 13.95 -5.01
N SER A 43 -13.68 15.27 -5.14
CA SER A 43 -14.38 15.83 -6.30
C SER A 43 -13.65 15.54 -7.61
N ALA A 44 -14.41 15.32 -8.68
CA ALA A 44 -13.87 15.13 -10.03
C ALA A 44 -12.91 16.25 -10.45
N LYS A 45 -13.25 17.49 -10.11
CA LYS A 45 -12.43 18.67 -10.39
C LYS A 45 -11.06 18.57 -9.70
N LYS A 46 -11.05 18.37 -8.38
CA LYS A 46 -9.79 18.33 -7.61
C LYS A 46 -8.94 17.12 -7.96
N ALA A 47 -9.55 15.97 -8.20
CA ALA A 47 -8.86 14.78 -8.67
C ALA A 47 -8.13 15.04 -9.99
N THR A 48 -8.84 15.63 -10.97
CA THR A 48 -8.26 15.97 -12.28
C THR A 48 -7.11 16.98 -12.17
N GLU A 49 -7.30 18.10 -11.45
CA GLU A 49 -6.26 19.09 -11.21
C GLU A 49 -5.01 18.47 -10.57
N SER A 50 -5.20 17.62 -9.57
CA SER A 50 -4.11 16.95 -8.83
C SER A 50 -3.28 15.99 -9.71
N VAL A 51 -3.90 15.38 -10.71
CA VAL A 51 -3.17 14.55 -11.69
C VAL A 51 -2.22 15.41 -12.50
N TYR A 52 -2.67 16.52 -13.07
CA TYR A 52 -1.81 17.43 -13.82
C TYR A 52 -0.73 18.07 -12.95
N GLU A 53 -1.05 18.48 -11.72
CA GLU A 53 -0.06 18.94 -10.75
C GLU A 53 1.01 17.88 -10.46
N SER A 54 0.62 16.62 -10.41
CA SER A 54 1.55 15.49 -10.19
C SER A 54 2.47 15.30 -11.39
N MET A 55 1.95 15.37 -12.60
CA MET A 55 2.73 15.26 -13.85
C MET A 55 3.77 16.38 -13.95
N GLU A 56 3.37 17.62 -13.65
CA GLU A 56 4.27 18.77 -13.64
C GLU A 56 5.41 18.57 -12.62
N ARG A 57 5.07 18.23 -11.37
CA ARG A 57 6.08 18.00 -10.30
C ARG A 57 7.02 16.83 -10.58
N LEU A 58 6.54 15.79 -11.25
CA LEU A 58 7.32 14.61 -11.60
C LEU A 58 8.03 14.77 -12.94
N ASN A 59 7.72 15.83 -13.68
CA ASN A 59 8.23 16.10 -15.03
C ASN A 59 8.03 14.89 -15.96
N VAL A 60 6.78 14.42 -16.07
CA VAL A 60 6.38 13.28 -16.89
C VAL A 60 5.14 13.60 -17.72
N GLU A 61 5.04 12.98 -18.88
CA GLU A 61 3.87 13.14 -19.80
C GLU A 61 2.76 12.13 -19.49
N THR A 62 3.07 11.04 -18.79
CA THR A 62 2.12 9.96 -18.49
C THR A 62 2.42 9.35 -17.13
N ILE A 63 1.36 8.99 -16.40
CA ILE A 63 1.43 8.24 -15.14
C ILE A 63 0.95 6.81 -15.42
N ASP A 64 1.67 5.80 -14.89
CA ASP A 64 1.27 4.41 -15.14
C ASP A 64 0.04 4.00 -14.34
N LEU A 65 -0.04 4.42 -13.06
CA LEU A 65 -1.16 4.08 -12.19
C LEU A 65 -1.58 5.27 -11.33
N ILE A 66 -2.84 5.66 -11.41
CA ILE A 66 -3.44 6.65 -10.50
C ILE A 66 -4.39 5.94 -9.56
N ASN A 67 -4.20 6.16 -8.26
CA ASN A 67 -5.06 5.61 -7.22
C ASN A 67 -5.92 6.69 -6.55
N VAL A 68 -7.19 6.39 -6.31
CA VAL A 68 -7.97 7.14 -5.31
C VAL A 68 -7.47 6.72 -3.92
N HIS A 69 -7.01 7.69 -3.13
CA HIS A 69 -6.29 7.45 -1.89
C HIS A 69 -7.21 7.33 -0.70
N ASP A 70 -7.04 6.26 0.10
CA ASP A 70 -7.65 6.08 1.42
C ASP A 70 -9.17 6.37 1.37
N ILE A 71 -9.89 5.58 0.55
CA ILE A 71 -11.33 5.81 0.28
C ILE A 71 -12.22 5.65 1.51
N GLU A 72 -11.68 5.14 2.65
CA GLU A 72 -12.37 5.12 3.93
C GLU A 72 -12.75 6.52 4.47
N PHE A 73 -12.05 7.55 3.99
CA PHE A 73 -12.33 8.95 4.36
C PHE A 73 -13.24 9.67 3.36
N ALA A 74 -13.70 8.96 2.33
CA ALA A 74 -14.57 9.49 1.30
C ALA A 74 -16.02 9.09 1.51
N ASP A 75 -16.94 9.86 0.93
CA ASP A 75 -18.22 9.33 0.52
C ASP A 75 -17.98 8.36 -0.66
N LEU A 76 -18.23 7.07 -0.43
CA LEU A 76 -18.00 6.04 -1.45
C LEU A 76 -18.90 6.23 -2.69
N GLU A 77 -20.08 6.82 -2.52
CA GLU A 77 -20.95 7.14 -3.65
C GLU A 77 -20.36 8.23 -4.54
N MET A 78 -19.75 9.27 -3.94
CA MET A 78 -18.98 10.29 -4.66
C MET A 78 -17.79 9.68 -5.40
N VAL A 79 -17.05 8.76 -4.75
CA VAL A 79 -15.94 8.04 -5.41
C VAL A 79 -16.41 7.32 -6.65
N CYS A 80 -17.55 6.61 -6.56
CA CYS A 80 -18.11 5.85 -7.68
C CYS A 80 -18.67 6.75 -8.80
N LYS A 81 -19.32 7.88 -8.46
CA LYS A 81 -20.07 8.71 -9.41
C LYS A 81 -19.28 9.89 -9.97
N GLU A 82 -18.25 10.34 -9.28
CA GLU A 82 -17.48 11.53 -9.68
C GLU A 82 -15.98 11.23 -9.85
N THR A 83 -15.31 10.76 -8.80
CA THR A 83 -13.84 10.62 -8.79
C THR A 83 -13.36 9.61 -9.82
N LEU A 84 -13.90 8.39 -9.78
CA LEU A 84 -13.49 7.31 -10.68
C LEU A 84 -13.83 7.61 -12.16
N PRO A 85 -15.02 8.11 -12.50
CA PRO A 85 -15.31 8.56 -13.88
C PRO A 85 -14.33 9.60 -14.41
N ALA A 86 -13.92 10.58 -13.58
CA ALA A 86 -12.93 11.58 -13.98
C ALA A 86 -11.54 10.95 -14.24
N LEU A 87 -11.11 9.97 -13.43
CA LEU A 87 -9.86 9.26 -13.66
C LEU A 87 -9.92 8.34 -14.88
N VAL A 88 -11.06 7.71 -15.14
CA VAL A 88 -11.29 6.93 -16.37
C VAL A 88 -11.20 7.83 -17.61
N ASP A 89 -11.74 9.05 -17.55
CA ASP A 89 -11.61 10.02 -18.63
C ASP A 89 -10.14 10.39 -18.90
N LEU A 90 -9.35 10.60 -17.83
CA LEU A 90 -7.90 10.82 -17.96
C LEU A 90 -7.17 9.60 -18.53
N ARG A 91 -7.59 8.40 -18.18
CA ARG A 91 -7.07 7.16 -18.78
C ARG A 91 -7.39 7.11 -20.28
N ASN A 92 -8.63 7.39 -20.66
CA ASN A 92 -9.04 7.39 -22.07
C ASN A 92 -8.31 8.44 -22.90
N LYS A 93 -7.88 9.56 -22.28
CA LYS A 93 -7.02 10.59 -22.88
C LYS A 93 -5.54 10.23 -22.93
N GLY A 94 -5.13 9.09 -22.39
CA GLY A 94 -3.72 8.66 -22.34
C GLY A 94 -2.86 9.35 -21.28
N ILE A 95 -3.48 10.14 -20.39
CA ILE A 95 -2.80 10.83 -19.27
C ILE A 95 -2.40 9.83 -18.18
N ALA A 96 -3.26 8.88 -17.90
CA ALA A 96 -2.96 7.72 -17.05
C ALA A 96 -3.10 6.42 -17.85
N LYS A 97 -2.38 5.37 -17.47
CA LYS A 97 -2.55 4.06 -18.10
C LYS A 97 -3.58 3.20 -17.34
N HIS A 98 -3.55 3.27 -16.02
CA HIS A 98 -4.40 2.45 -15.14
C HIS A 98 -4.99 3.27 -14.00
N VAL A 99 -6.15 2.82 -13.52
CA VAL A 99 -6.87 3.42 -12.38
C VAL A 99 -7.01 2.38 -11.27
N GLY A 100 -6.69 2.77 -10.05
CA GLY A 100 -6.82 1.94 -8.86
C GLY A 100 -7.41 2.70 -7.68
N ILE A 101 -7.62 1.97 -6.59
CA ILE A 101 -8.08 2.51 -5.31
C ILE A 101 -7.22 1.99 -4.17
N THR A 102 -7.04 2.78 -3.11
CA THR A 102 -6.32 2.35 -1.91
C THR A 102 -7.20 2.48 -0.69
N ASN A 103 -7.09 1.52 0.22
CA ASN A 103 -7.90 1.53 1.43
C ASN A 103 -7.28 0.68 2.54
N LEU A 104 -7.71 0.99 3.78
CA LEU A 104 -7.53 0.15 4.95
C LEU A 104 -8.64 -0.91 5.04
N THR A 105 -9.90 -0.50 4.93
CA THR A 105 -11.07 -1.34 5.17
C THR A 105 -11.41 -2.19 3.96
N LEU A 106 -11.12 -3.48 3.98
CA LEU A 106 -11.24 -4.38 2.82
C LEU A 106 -12.64 -4.41 2.17
N ARG A 107 -13.72 -4.32 2.97
CA ARG A 107 -15.11 -4.31 2.46
C ARG A 107 -15.41 -3.13 1.54
N HIS A 108 -14.70 -1.99 1.69
CA HIS A 108 -14.90 -0.83 0.83
C HIS A 108 -14.42 -1.09 -0.59
N PHE A 109 -13.37 -1.88 -0.78
CA PHE A 109 -12.96 -2.31 -2.13
C PHE A 109 -14.11 -3.01 -2.85
N LYS A 110 -14.70 -4.00 -2.17
CA LYS A 110 -15.84 -4.74 -2.73
C LYS A 110 -17.02 -3.82 -3.05
N TYR A 111 -17.35 -2.90 -2.14
CA TYR A 111 -18.42 -1.93 -2.36
C TYR A 111 -18.16 -1.12 -3.63
N VAL A 112 -17.02 -0.46 -3.76
CA VAL A 112 -16.72 0.39 -4.92
C VAL A 112 -16.72 -0.43 -6.21
N ILE A 113 -16.05 -1.59 -6.22
CA ILE A 113 -15.95 -2.44 -7.41
C ILE A 113 -17.33 -2.93 -7.90
N ASP A 114 -18.25 -3.23 -6.99
CA ASP A 114 -19.60 -3.68 -7.34
C ASP A 114 -20.52 -2.52 -7.79
N HIS A 115 -20.17 -1.25 -7.52
CA HIS A 115 -20.97 -0.06 -7.86
C HIS A 115 -20.43 0.73 -9.05
N VAL A 116 -19.40 0.24 -9.72
CA VAL A 116 -18.85 0.88 -10.93
C VAL A 116 -18.82 -0.10 -12.10
N PRO A 117 -18.81 0.37 -13.37
CA PRO A 117 -18.67 -0.49 -14.51
C PRO A 117 -17.40 -1.34 -14.45
N ALA A 118 -17.47 -2.57 -14.96
CA ALA A 118 -16.30 -3.46 -15.04
C ALA A 118 -15.15 -2.77 -15.80
N GLY A 119 -13.92 -2.89 -15.26
CA GLY A 119 -12.73 -2.25 -15.82
C GLY A 119 -12.57 -0.77 -15.43
N THR A 120 -13.44 -0.21 -14.60
CA THR A 120 -13.22 1.12 -13.99
C THR A 120 -12.04 1.09 -13.01
N VAL A 121 -12.01 0.10 -12.13
CA VAL A 121 -10.92 -0.17 -11.20
C VAL A 121 -10.13 -1.37 -11.71
N GLU A 122 -8.83 -1.20 -11.89
CA GLU A 122 -7.92 -2.23 -12.41
C GLU A 122 -6.98 -2.77 -11.34
N SER A 123 -6.81 -2.03 -10.24
CA SER A 123 -6.02 -2.49 -9.10
C SER A 123 -6.55 -1.98 -7.76
N ILE A 124 -6.29 -2.76 -6.71
CA ILE A 124 -6.44 -2.31 -5.32
C ILE A 124 -5.08 -2.27 -4.65
N LEU A 125 -4.90 -1.34 -3.71
CA LEU A 125 -3.77 -1.32 -2.79
C LEU A 125 -4.30 -1.45 -1.38
N SER A 126 -4.05 -2.61 -0.79
CA SER A 126 -4.40 -2.92 0.60
C SER A 126 -3.23 -2.62 1.53
N PHE A 127 -3.54 -2.06 2.69
CA PHE A 127 -2.56 -1.64 3.68
C PHE A 127 -2.66 -2.49 4.95
N CYS A 128 -1.55 -3.15 5.34
CA CYS A 128 -1.41 -3.96 6.55
C CYS A 128 -2.31 -5.20 6.67
N HIS A 129 -3.01 -5.64 5.63
CA HIS A 129 -3.90 -6.81 5.67
C HIS A 129 -3.33 -8.06 4.98
N TYR A 130 -2.02 -8.06 4.64
CA TYR A 130 -1.28 -9.25 4.24
C TYR A 130 0.12 -9.21 4.84
N THR A 131 0.19 -9.54 6.11
CA THR A 131 1.37 -9.52 6.99
C THR A 131 1.38 -10.77 7.87
N LEU A 132 2.43 -10.99 8.68
CA LEU A 132 2.52 -12.14 9.59
C LEU A 132 1.42 -12.18 10.66
N ASN A 133 0.87 -11.03 11.02
CA ASN A 133 -0.17 -10.91 12.05
C ASN A 133 -1.58 -10.72 11.49
N ASP A 134 -1.72 -10.46 10.19
CA ASP A 134 -3.02 -10.24 9.55
C ASP A 134 -2.95 -10.61 8.07
N ASP A 135 -3.69 -11.63 7.66
CA ASP A 135 -3.80 -12.09 6.27
C ASP A 135 -5.23 -11.97 5.71
N ALA A 136 -6.06 -11.11 6.31
CA ALA A 136 -7.47 -10.94 5.95
C ALA A 136 -7.69 -10.59 4.48
N LEU A 137 -6.69 -9.99 3.81
CA LEU A 137 -6.73 -9.75 2.37
C LEU A 137 -6.90 -11.04 1.56
N SER A 138 -6.44 -12.18 2.07
CA SER A 138 -6.55 -13.48 1.39
C SER A 138 -8.00 -13.90 1.15
N ASP A 139 -8.92 -13.50 2.00
CA ASP A 139 -10.36 -13.82 1.87
C ASP A 139 -11.01 -13.14 0.64
N TYR A 140 -10.33 -12.15 0.07
CA TYR A 140 -10.81 -11.39 -1.10
C TYR A 140 -10.12 -11.75 -2.42
N PHE A 141 -9.12 -12.61 -2.41
CA PHE A 141 -8.35 -12.92 -3.62
C PHE A 141 -9.22 -13.50 -4.74
N ASP A 142 -10.07 -14.47 -4.45
CA ASP A 142 -10.96 -15.07 -5.46
C ASP A 142 -11.91 -14.03 -6.07
N TYR A 143 -12.39 -13.10 -5.24
CA TYR A 143 -13.22 -12.00 -5.68
C TYR A 143 -12.46 -11.09 -6.65
N PHE A 144 -11.24 -10.63 -6.27
CA PHE A 144 -10.44 -9.75 -7.14
C PHE A 144 -10.05 -10.43 -8.45
N GLU A 145 -9.65 -11.69 -8.41
CA GLU A 145 -9.36 -12.47 -9.61
C GLU A 145 -10.58 -12.60 -10.54
N SER A 146 -11.77 -12.88 -9.99
CA SER A 146 -13.02 -12.95 -10.76
C SER A 146 -13.36 -11.64 -11.47
N LYS A 147 -12.94 -10.51 -10.90
CA LYS A 147 -13.11 -9.15 -11.44
C LYS A 147 -11.93 -8.70 -12.30
N LYS A 148 -10.86 -9.50 -12.44
CA LYS A 148 -9.60 -9.18 -13.14
C LYS A 148 -8.89 -7.95 -12.55
N ILE A 149 -8.87 -7.83 -11.23
CA ILE A 149 -8.27 -6.72 -10.49
C ILE A 149 -6.95 -7.16 -9.91
N GLY A 150 -5.89 -6.40 -10.20
CA GLY A 150 -4.57 -6.61 -9.61
C GLY A 150 -4.51 -6.22 -8.14
N VAL A 151 -3.84 -7.02 -7.33
CA VAL A 151 -3.66 -6.77 -5.90
C VAL A 151 -2.27 -6.23 -5.62
N ILE A 152 -2.20 -5.07 -4.97
CA ILE A 152 -0.98 -4.48 -4.44
C ILE A 152 -1.08 -4.54 -2.92
N ASN A 153 -0.08 -5.16 -2.27
CA ASN A 153 0.04 -5.13 -0.81
C ASN A 153 0.94 -3.98 -0.37
N ALA A 154 0.69 -3.42 0.80
CA ALA A 154 1.54 -2.38 1.38
C ALA A 154 1.78 -2.61 2.87
N SER A 155 2.91 -2.10 3.37
CA SER A 155 3.32 -2.20 4.76
C SER A 155 3.59 -3.63 5.26
N PRO A 156 4.49 -4.39 4.62
CA PRO A 156 4.81 -5.76 5.06
C PRO A 156 5.32 -5.83 6.49
N TYR A 157 5.83 -4.72 7.01
CA TYR A 157 6.29 -4.59 8.41
C TYR A 157 5.20 -4.17 9.40
N SER A 158 3.93 -4.12 8.97
CA SER A 158 2.79 -3.75 9.83
C SER A 158 3.03 -2.46 10.61
N MET A 159 3.49 -1.40 9.92
CA MET A 159 3.85 -0.08 10.46
C MET A 159 4.95 -0.11 11.54
N GLY A 160 5.74 -1.16 11.61
CA GLY A 160 6.83 -1.33 12.58
C GLY A 160 6.60 -2.40 13.63
N LEU A 161 5.39 -2.98 13.72
CA LEU A 161 5.13 -4.15 14.57
C LEU A 161 6.09 -5.30 14.29
N LEU A 162 6.38 -5.54 13.03
CA LEU A 162 7.22 -6.66 12.56
C LEU A 162 8.65 -6.16 12.28
N THR A 163 9.25 -5.47 13.26
CA THR A 163 10.64 -5.03 13.19
C THR A 163 11.36 -5.20 14.52
N GLU A 164 12.66 -5.49 14.48
CA GLU A 164 13.51 -5.57 15.68
C GLU A 164 13.61 -4.24 16.42
N ARG A 165 13.45 -3.12 15.73
CA ARG A 165 13.41 -1.77 16.34
C ARG A 165 12.22 -1.60 17.28
N GLY A 166 11.17 -2.41 17.07
CA GLY A 166 9.92 -2.31 17.80
C GLY A 166 9.00 -1.21 17.30
N VAL A 167 7.86 -1.13 17.94
CA VAL A 167 6.77 -0.22 17.59
C VAL A 167 7.04 1.19 18.13
N PRO A 168 6.81 2.23 17.34
CA PRO A 168 6.83 3.59 17.84
C PRO A 168 5.66 3.82 18.82
N ASP A 169 5.84 4.77 19.77
CA ASP A 169 4.85 5.08 20.81
C ASP A 169 3.47 5.45 20.24
N TRP A 170 3.45 6.13 19.10
CA TRP A 170 2.21 6.55 18.43
C TRP A 170 1.46 5.42 17.72
N HIS A 171 2.03 4.20 17.68
CA HIS A 171 1.41 3.11 16.91
C HIS A 171 0.06 2.70 17.51
N PRO A 172 -1.03 2.68 16.72
CA PRO A 172 -2.39 2.51 17.24
C PRO A 172 -2.76 1.08 17.64
N ALA A 173 -1.90 0.09 17.38
CA ALA A 173 -2.18 -1.31 17.71
C ALA A 173 -2.48 -1.48 19.20
N PRO A 174 -3.43 -2.37 19.55
CA PRO A 174 -3.69 -2.73 20.94
C PRO A 174 -2.45 -3.30 21.63
N GLU A 175 -2.30 -3.06 22.92
CA GLU A 175 -1.16 -3.58 23.71
C GLU A 175 -1.05 -5.12 23.67
N ALA A 176 -2.16 -5.83 23.51
CA ALA A 176 -2.14 -7.28 23.32
C ALA A 176 -1.36 -7.65 22.04
N LEU A 177 -1.65 -7.00 20.93
CA LEU A 177 -0.97 -7.23 19.65
C LEU A 177 0.51 -6.81 19.71
N LYS A 178 0.82 -5.67 20.36
CA LYS A 178 2.21 -5.24 20.59
C LYS A 178 3.01 -6.27 21.40
N ARG A 179 2.38 -6.91 22.41
CA ARG A 179 3.03 -8.00 23.18
C ARG A 179 3.29 -9.23 22.34
N LEU A 180 2.33 -9.64 21.50
CA LEU A 180 2.52 -10.77 20.58
C LEU A 180 3.63 -10.48 19.59
N SER A 181 3.67 -9.27 19.05
CA SER A 181 4.73 -8.82 18.15
C SER A 181 6.12 -8.92 18.81
N ARG A 182 6.29 -8.42 20.03
CA ARG A 182 7.57 -8.55 20.75
C ARG A 182 7.99 -10.02 20.91
N LYS A 183 7.05 -10.91 21.25
CA LYS A 183 7.34 -12.36 21.35
C LYS A 183 7.78 -12.96 20.01
N ALA A 184 7.12 -12.56 18.91
CA ALA A 184 7.47 -13.02 17.58
C ALA A 184 8.86 -12.53 17.16
N VAL A 185 9.20 -11.28 17.45
CA VAL A 185 10.54 -10.70 17.22
C VAL A 185 11.61 -11.50 17.99
N GLU A 186 11.40 -11.73 19.29
CA GLU A 186 12.33 -12.49 20.14
C GLU A 186 12.48 -13.93 19.65
N HIS A 187 11.38 -14.55 19.22
CA HIS A 187 11.41 -15.90 18.68
C HIS A 187 12.24 -15.97 17.39
N CYS A 188 11.99 -15.12 16.42
CA CYS A 188 12.77 -15.05 15.18
C CYS A 188 14.26 -14.80 15.49
N LYS A 189 14.56 -13.87 16.38
CA LYS A 189 15.92 -13.58 16.81
C LYS A 189 16.61 -14.80 17.43
N SER A 190 15.91 -15.61 18.23
CA SER A 190 16.46 -16.84 18.82
C SER A 190 16.82 -17.89 17.77
N LYS A 191 16.20 -17.82 16.59
CA LYS A 191 16.50 -18.67 15.43
C LYS A 191 17.55 -18.06 14.50
N GLY A 192 18.08 -16.87 14.82
CA GLY A 192 19.06 -16.15 13.99
C GLY A 192 18.48 -15.51 12.73
N VAL A 193 17.15 -15.34 12.65
CA VAL A 193 16.45 -14.75 11.51
C VAL A 193 15.79 -13.45 11.94
N PRO A 194 16.08 -12.30 11.31
CA PRO A 194 15.34 -11.07 11.55
C PRO A 194 13.86 -11.25 11.17
N ILE A 195 12.94 -10.78 12.02
CA ILE A 195 11.50 -10.89 11.70
C ILE A 195 11.14 -10.16 10.42
N GLU A 196 11.86 -9.08 10.10
CA GLU A 196 11.72 -8.32 8.85
C GLU A 196 11.94 -9.18 7.61
N GLN A 197 12.89 -10.13 7.67
CA GLN A 197 13.13 -11.08 6.58
C GLN A 197 11.91 -11.99 6.38
N LEU A 198 11.40 -12.58 7.44
CA LEU A 198 10.22 -13.45 7.36
C LEU A 198 8.99 -12.67 6.87
N ALA A 199 8.79 -11.45 7.36
CA ALA A 199 7.66 -10.59 6.99
C ALA A 199 7.69 -10.21 5.49
N VAL A 200 8.85 -9.84 4.96
CA VAL A 200 8.98 -9.52 3.53
C VAL A 200 8.83 -10.76 2.69
N SER A 201 9.55 -11.85 3.03
CA SER A 201 9.45 -13.11 2.29
C SER A 201 7.99 -13.61 2.23
N PHE A 202 7.25 -13.57 3.35
CA PHE A 202 5.82 -13.90 3.37
C PHE A 202 5.02 -13.03 2.38
N SER A 203 5.23 -11.71 2.41
CA SER A 203 4.45 -10.78 1.62
C SER A 203 4.71 -10.86 0.11
N VAL A 204 5.93 -11.22 -0.32
CA VAL A 204 6.32 -11.21 -1.74
C VAL A 204 6.18 -12.58 -2.42
N HIS A 205 6.10 -13.67 -1.66
CA HIS A 205 6.03 -15.02 -2.25
C HIS A 205 4.59 -15.48 -2.57
N ASN A 206 3.58 -14.64 -2.33
CA ASN A 206 2.21 -14.96 -2.75
C ASN A 206 1.99 -14.57 -4.21
N PRO A 207 1.76 -15.53 -5.14
CA PRO A 207 1.60 -15.24 -6.56
C PRO A 207 0.32 -14.44 -6.90
N ARG A 208 -0.62 -14.34 -5.97
CA ARG A 208 -1.86 -13.55 -6.12
C ARG A 208 -1.67 -12.06 -5.81
N ILE A 209 -0.48 -11.68 -5.32
CA ILE A 209 -0.10 -10.29 -5.05
C ILE A 209 0.89 -9.84 -6.13
N ALA A 210 0.49 -8.86 -6.92
CA ALA A 210 1.31 -8.37 -8.04
C ALA A 210 2.60 -7.67 -7.56
N THR A 211 2.53 -6.96 -6.43
CA THR A 211 3.70 -6.30 -5.82
C THR A 211 3.41 -5.92 -4.37
N THR A 212 4.49 -5.82 -3.57
CA THR A 212 4.43 -5.35 -2.18
C THR A 212 5.22 -4.05 -2.04
N LEU A 213 4.58 -3.04 -1.45
CA LEU A 213 5.17 -1.72 -1.24
C LEU A 213 5.64 -1.56 0.21
N PHE A 214 6.83 -1.01 0.37
CA PHE A 214 7.33 -0.57 1.67
C PHE A 214 7.91 0.84 1.59
N SER A 215 8.11 1.48 2.74
CA SER A 215 8.66 2.82 2.83
C SER A 215 9.72 2.90 3.92
N THR A 216 10.83 3.54 3.61
CA THR A 216 11.90 3.83 4.56
C THR A 216 12.59 5.14 4.21
N THR A 217 13.21 5.76 5.21
CA THR A 217 14.09 6.93 5.03
C THR A 217 15.58 6.55 5.07
N ASN A 218 15.89 5.30 5.39
CA ASN A 218 17.25 4.79 5.44
C ASN A 218 17.56 3.95 4.19
N PRO A 219 18.54 4.34 3.35
CA PRO A 219 18.93 3.60 2.15
C PRO A 219 19.38 2.16 2.45
N GLU A 220 20.01 1.89 3.60
CA GLU A 220 20.44 0.54 3.96
C GLU A 220 19.23 -0.42 4.12
N ASN A 221 18.10 0.09 4.62
CA ASN A 221 16.89 -0.69 4.73
C ASN A 221 16.33 -1.09 3.36
N VAL A 222 16.57 -0.28 2.32
CA VAL A 222 16.20 -0.65 0.93
C VAL A 222 16.98 -1.89 0.51
N LEU A 223 18.29 -1.88 0.69
CA LEU A 223 19.16 -3.01 0.31
C LEU A 223 18.81 -4.28 1.08
N LYS A 224 18.59 -4.17 2.40
CA LYS A 224 18.15 -5.30 3.24
C LYS A 224 16.79 -5.85 2.77
N THR A 225 15.82 -4.98 2.50
CA THR A 225 14.49 -5.40 2.04
C THR A 225 14.56 -6.12 0.69
N ILE A 226 15.41 -5.66 -0.24
CA ILE A 226 15.66 -6.35 -1.51
C ILE A 226 16.27 -7.74 -1.26
N GLN A 227 17.23 -7.85 -0.34
CA GLN A 227 17.82 -9.14 0.04
C GLN A 227 16.75 -10.08 0.62
N TYR A 228 15.91 -9.60 1.54
CA TYR A 228 14.83 -10.36 2.15
C TYR A 228 13.78 -10.81 1.12
N ALA A 229 13.45 -9.96 0.16
CA ALA A 229 12.52 -10.30 -0.92
C ALA A 229 13.04 -11.43 -1.83
N ASN A 230 14.36 -11.61 -1.92
CA ASN A 230 15.00 -12.69 -2.68
C ASN A 230 15.33 -13.92 -1.81
N THR A 231 15.00 -13.91 -0.52
CA THR A 231 15.20 -15.04 0.39
C THR A 231 13.97 -15.95 0.35
N PRO A 232 14.14 -17.27 0.17
CA PRO A 232 13.03 -18.21 0.26
C PRO A 232 12.27 -18.10 1.57
N LEU A 233 10.96 -18.26 1.51
CA LEU A 233 10.11 -18.25 2.70
C LEU A 233 10.37 -19.49 3.57
N ASP A 234 10.79 -19.28 4.82
CA ASP A 234 10.92 -20.33 5.82
C ASP A 234 9.52 -20.72 6.34
N MET A 235 9.00 -21.83 5.84
CA MET A 235 7.65 -22.31 6.17
C MET A 235 7.53 -22.87 7.59
N GLU A 236 8.64 -23.34 8.20
CA GLU A 236 8.62 -23.83 9.58
C GLU A 236 8.59 -22.64 10.54
N LEU A 237 9.49 -21.70 10.37
CA LEU A 237 9.49 -20.46 11.14
C LEU A 237 8.19 -19.67 10.98
N LEU A 238 7.62 -19.62 9.77
CA LEU A 238 6.32 -19.00 9.54
C LEU A 238 5.23 -19.61 10.41
N LYS A 239 5.12 -20.94 10.46
CA LYS A 239 4.13 -21.64 11.31
C LYS A 239 4.33 -21.35 12.79
N GLU A 240 5.61 -21.35 13.26
CA GLU A 240 5.93 -21.01 14.64
C GLU A 240 5.49 -19.57 15.00
N VAL A 241 5.75 -18.61 14.12
CA VAL A 241 5.38 -17.20 14.31
C VAL A 241 3.85 -17.00 14.22
N GLN A 242 3.18 -17.66 13.28
CA GLN A 242 1.72 -17.62 13.20
C GLN A 242 1.06 -18.16 14.46
N LYS A 243 1.60 -19.21 15.07
CA LYS A 243 1.12 -19.73 16.35
C LYS A 243 1.30 -18.73 17.50
N ILE A 244 2.35 -17.91 17.48
CA ILE A 244 2.51 -16.82 18.45
C ILE A 244 1.41 -15.77 18.29
N PHE A 245 1.01 -15.45 17.05
CA PHE A 245 -0.05 -14.50 16.77
C PHE A 245 -1.46 -15.08 16.94
N GLU A 246 -1.66 -16.38 17.01
CA GLU A 246 -2.99 -17.03 17.04
C GLU A 246 -3.99 -16.38 18.02
N PRO A 247 -3.62 -15.96 19.26
CA PRO A 247 -4.55 -15.30 20.17
C PRO A 247 -5.05 -13.92 19.74
N GLY A 248 -4.38 -13.27 18.78
CA GLY A 248 -4.70 -11.95 18.24
C GLY A 248 -4.48 -11.90 16.73
N PHE A 249 -4.60 -13.05 16.05
CA PHE A 249 -4.47 -13.11 14.60
C PHE A 249 -5.64 -12.38 13.95
N ARG A 250 -5.30 -11.52 12.98
CA ARG A 250 -6.24 -10.58 12.36
C ARG A 250 -6.81 -9.51 13.30
N ASP A 251 -6.28 -9.41 14.54
CA ASP A 251 -6.56 -8.23 15.35
C ASP A 251 -5.94 -7.01 14.65
N THR A 252 -6.74 -6.00 14.50
CA THR A 252 -6.36 -4.79 13.79
C THR A 252 -6.77 -3.55 14.59
N TRP A 253 -6.04 -2.47 14.36
CA TRP A 253 -6.39 -1.13 14.86
C TRP A 253 -7.22 -0.35 13.84
N LEU A 254 -7.61 -1.01 12.77
CA LEU A 254 -8.18 -0.39 11.57
C LEU A 254 -9.71 -0.54 11.50
N ASN A 255 -10.32 -1.07 12.55
CA ASN A 255 -11.77 -1.36 12.62
C ASN A 255 -12.55 -0.32 13.42
N SER A 256 -12.17 0.89 13.35
CA SER A 256 -12.99 1.94 13.94
C SER A 256 -13.77 2.68 12.89
#